data_ad4d504cfbf03f4047ca9d950c0c97ce
#
_entry.id   ad4d504cfbf03f4047ca9d950c0c97ce
#
_cell.length_a   1.000
_cell.length_b   1.000
_cell.length_c   1.000
_cell.angle_alpha   90.00
_cell.angle_beta   90.00
_cell.angle_gamma   90.00
#
_symmetry.space_group_name_H-M   'P 1'
#
loop_
_entity.id
_entity.type
_entity.pdbx_description
1 polymer ?
#
loop_
_entity_poly.entity_id
_entity_poly.type
_entity_poly.pdbx_seq_one_letter_code
_entity_poly.pdbx_strand_id
1 'polypeptide(L)'
;MKKLLSLAAVAVIGTLLALVLIPENKTAPAFSLTDLQGKTVSDADLRGKVSFINFWFPSCPGCVSEMPKVIKMAKDYRGKDFQVLGIAQPIDPPESVNQYVREYGLPFTVMFDGKKTAAQAFGTQVY
;
A
#
# COMPACT_ATOMS: atom_id res chain seq x y z
N MET A 1 20.91 40.88 28.35
CA MET A 1 19.51 40.67 27.92
C MET A 1 19.41 40.24 26.44
N LYS A 2 20.05 40.99 25.51
CA LYS A 2 19.96 40.63 24.06
C LYS A 2 20.49 39.21 23.72
N LYS A 3 21.57 38.74 24.35
CA LYS A 3 22.13 37.40 24.14
C LYS A 3 21.25 36.30 24.69
N LEU A 4 20.56 36.51 25.81
CA LEU A 4 19.60 35.55 26.39
C LEU A 4 18.34 35.41 25.53
N LEU A 5 17.85 36.53 24.97
CA LEU A 5 16.71 36.52 24.05
C LEU A 5 17.02 35.78 22.74
N SER A 6 18.26 35.96 22.22
CA SER A 6 18.66 35.25 20.99
C SER A 6 18.84 33.73 21.21
N LEU A 7 19.37 33.31 22.36
CA LEU A 7 19.48 31.89 22.73
C LEU A 7 18.10 31.24 22.91
N ALA A 8 17.17 31.94 23.55
CA ALA A 8 15.80 31.46 23.70
C ALA A 8 15.09 31.32 22.35
N ALA A 9 15.27 32.28 21.45
CA ALA A 9 14.70 32.21 20.10
C ALA A 9 15.25 31.02 19.29
N VAL A 10 16.57 30.79 19.35
CA VAL A 10 17.20 29.62 18.68
C VAL A 10 16.71 28.31 19.26
N ALA A 11 16.54 28.21 20.58
CA ALA A 11 16.00 27.02 21.21
C ALA A 11 14.55 26.74 20.78
N VAL A 12 13.70 27.76 20.73
CA VAL A 12 12.30 27.63 20.28
C VAL A 12 12.23 27.22 18.81
N ILE A 13 13.02 27.82 17.94
CA ILE A 13 13.07 27.49 16.51
C ILE A 13 13.58 26.05 16.33
N GLY A 14 14.61 25.65 17.07
CA GLY A 14 15.14 24.29 17.03
C GLY A 14 14.12 23.24 17.48
N THR A 15 13.36 23.55 18.53
CA THR A 15 12.30 22.66 19.03
C THR A 15 11.13 22.54 18.04
N LEU A 16 10.71 23.67 17.46
CA LEU A 16 9.67 23.68 16.42
C LEU A 16 10.10 22.91 15.17
N LEU A 17 11.35 23.08 14.75
CA LEU A 17 11.90 22.35 13.60
C LEU A 17 11.98 20.84 13.88
N ALA A 18 12.39 20.45 15.08
CA ALA A 18 12.41 19.06 15.51
C ALA A 18 11.01 18.43 15.50
N LEU A 19 9.97 19.14 15.97
CA LEU A 19 8.59 18.68 15.95
C LEU A 19 8.04 18.50 14.52
N VAL A 20 8.46 19.33 13.58
CA VAL A 20 8.05 19.24 12.17
C VAL A 20 8.79 18.12 11.44
N LEU A 21 10.03 17.81 11.86
CA LEU A 21 10.86 16.78 11.24
C LEU A 21 10.69 15.38 11.84
N ILE A 22 9.90 15.23 12.92
CA ILE A 22 9.55 13.91 13.44
C ILE A 22 8.62 13.25 12.42
N PRO A 23 9.05 12.18 11.71
CA PRO A 23 8.15 11.47 10.81
C PRO A 23 7.00 10.90 11.63
N GLU A 24 5.77 11.23 11.27
CA GLU A 24 4.62 10.50 11.78
C GLU A 24 4.75 9.04 11.33
N ASN A 25 5.10 8.16 12.25
CA ASN A 25 5.06 6.72 12.03
C ASN A 25 3.60 6.28 11.89
N LYS A 26 3.03 6.49 10.70
CA LYS A 26 1.69 5.98 10.38
C LYS A 26 1.81 4.46 10.26
N THR A 27 1.22 3.76 11.20
CA THR A 27 1.04 2.31 11.08
C THR A 27 0.07 2.01 9.95
N ALA A 28 0.31 0.90 9.25
CA ALA A 28 -0.65 0.43 8.25
C ALA A 28 -2.02 0.21 8.92
N PRO A 29 -3.11 0.64 8.29
CA PRO A 29 -4.44 0.43 8.84
C PRO A 29 -4.79 -1.06 8.89
N ALA A 30 -5.63 -1.44 9.85
CA ALA A 30 -6.12 -2.81 9.94
C ALA A 30 -7.01 -3.14 8.73
N PHE A 31 -6.75 -4.28 8.12
CA PHE A 31 -7.60 -4.86 7.09
C PHE A 31 -7.57 -6.39 7.17
N SER A 32 -8.57 -7.03 6.61
CA SER A 32 -8.61 -8.48 6.45
C SER A 32 -9.42 -8.80 5.20
N LEU A 33 -8.78 -9.42 4.22
CA LEU A 33 -9.38 -9.82 2.96
C LEU A 33 -9.03 -11.29 2.67
N THR A 34 -9.79 -11.89 1.77
CA THR A 34 -9.51 -13.24 1.28
C THR A 34 -8.85 -13.15 -0.10
N ASP A 35 -7.77 -13.88 -0.30
CA ASP A 35 -7.13 -14.00 -1.61
C ASP A 35 -7.95 -14.91 -2.56
N LEU A 36 -7.51 -14.98 -3.81
CA LEU A 36 -8.20 -15.77 -4.83
C LEU A 36 -8.13 -17.30 -4.59
N GLN A 37 -7.29 -17.76 -3.67
CA GLN A 37 -7.16 -19.14 -3.23
C GLN A 37 -7.94 -19.45 -1.96
N GLY A 38 -8.65 -18.47 -1.39
CA GLY A 38 -9.43 -18.62 -0.17
C GLY A 38 -8.66 -18.43 1.13
N LYS A 39 -7.39 -17.98 1.07
CA LYS A 39 -6.58 -17.69 2.25
C LYS A 39 -6.86 -16.27 2.75
N THR A 40 -7.00 -16.11 4.06
CA THR A 40 -7.10 -14.78 4.69
C THR A 40 -5.75 -14.08 4.72
N VAL A 41 -5.72 -12.84 4.27
CA VAL A 41 -4.57 -11.93 4.30
C VAL A 41 -4.96 -10.66 5.04
N SER A 42 -4.12 -10.23 5.97
CA SER A 42 -4.41 -9.10 6.86
C SER A 42 -3.18 -8.19 7.04
N ASP A 43 -3.37 -7.11 7.78
CA ASP A 43 -2.27 -6.21 8.18
C ASP A 43 -1.16 -6.95 8.96
N ALA A 44 -1.48 -8.04 9.64
CA ALA A 44 -0.49 -8.88 10.32
C ALA A 44 0.55 -9.47 9.34
N ASP A 45 0.14 -9.77 8.10
CA ASP A 45 1.02 -10.32 7.06
C ASP A 45 1.98 -9.27 6.47
N LEU A 46 1.79 -7.99 6.80
CA LEU A 46 2.69 -6.91 6.40
C LEU A 46 3.93 -6.81 7.29
N ARG A 47 3.89 -7.40 8.47
CA ARG A 47 4.94 -7.25 9.48
C ARG A 47 6.25 -7.93 9.04
N GLY A 48 7.37 -7.26 9.28
CA GLY A 48 8.71 -7.76 8.95
C GLY A 48 9.08 -7.71 7.47
N LYS A 49 8.23 -7.11 6.63
CA LYS A 49 8.45 -6.97 5.18
C LYS A 49 8.10 -5.57 4.71
N VAL A 50 8.80 -5.11 3.68
CA VAL A 50 8.33 -3.98 2.88
C VAL A 50 7.23 -4.47 1.97
N SER A 51 6.05 -3.85 2.07
CA SER A 51 4.87 -4.26 1.31
C SER A 51 4.48 -3.18 0.31
N PHE A 52 4.46 -3.53 -0.97
CA PHE A 52 3.88 -2.70 -2.01
C PHE A 52 2.43 -3.12 -2.22
N ILE A 53 1.49 -2.25 -1.87
CA ILE A 53 0.06 -2.51 -1.99
C ILE A 53 -0.47 -1.75 -3.20
N ASN A 54 -0.97 -2.48 -4.18
CA ASN A 54 -1.53 -1.97 -5.42
C ASN A 54 -3.05 -2.12 -5.44
N PHE A 55 -3.77 -1.00 -5.38
CA PHE A 55 -5.22 -0.96 -5.60
C PHE A 55 -5.49 -0.82 -7.09
N TRP A 56 -6.25 -1.74 -7.67
CA TRP A 56 -6.45 -1.83 -9.10
C TRP A 56 -7.77 -2.49 -9.49
N PHE A 57 -8.10 -2.48 -10.77
CA PHE A 57 -9.17 -3.27 -11.37
C PHE A 57 -8.90 -3.51 -12.86
N PRO A 58 -9.38 -4.62 -13.46
CA PRO A 58 -9.04 -5.02 -14.82
C PRO A 58 -9.38 -4.00 -15.92
N SER A 59 -10.48 -3.27 -15.80
CA SER A 59 -10.89 -2.25 -16.79
C SER A 59 -10.23 -0.88 -16.58
N CYS A 60 -9.29 -0.75 -15.64
CA CYS A 60 -8.55 0.49 -15.38
C CYS A 60 -7.37 0.65 -16.37
N PRO A 61 -7.41 1.58 -17.34
CA PRO A 61 -6.34 1.71 -18.34
C PRO A 61 -4.98 2.02 -17.72
N GLY A 62 -4.93 2.91 -16.73
CA GLY A 62 -3.70 3.27 -16.00
C GLY A 62 -3.14 2.09 -15.20
N CYS A 63 -4.01 1.35 -14.50
CA CYS A 63 -3.60 0.17 -13.73
C CYS A 63 -2.98 -0.90 -14.64
N VAL A 64 -3.63 -1.20 -15.75
CA VAL A 64 -3.19 -2.21 -16.72
C VAL A 64 -1.89 -1.81 -17.39
N SER A 65 -1.71 -0.54 -17.74
CA SER A 65 -0.46 -0.05 -18.35
C SER A 65 0.74 -0.13 -17.41
N GLU A 66 0.52 -0.06 -16.10
CA GLU A 66 1.57 -0.16 -15.08
C GLU A 66 1.82 -1.61 -14.60
N MET A 67 0.89 -2.51 -14.84
CA MET A 67 0.97 -3.90 -14.35
C MET A 67 2.27 -4.63 -14.73
N PRO A 68 2.84 -4.48 -15.94
CA PRO A 68 4.14 -5.08 -16.26
C PRO A 68 5.27 -4.65 -15.33
N LYS A 69 5.27 -3.40 -14.87
CA LYS A 69 6.26 -2.90 -13.90
C LYS A 69 6.05 -3.52 -12.52
N VAL A 70 4.81 -3.67 -12.08
CA VAL A 70 4.45 -4.32 -10.81
C VAL A 70 4.87 -5.79 -10.83
N ILE A 71 4.60 -6.51 -11.93
CA ILE A 71 5.02 -7.89 -12.14
C ILE A 71 6.56 -8.00 -12.08
N LYS A 72 7.26 -7.12 -12.78
CA LYS A 72 8.73 -7.09 -12.76
C LYS A 72 9.27 -6.87 -11.35
N MET A 73 8.73 -5.91 -10.62
CA MET A 73 9.11 -5.63 -9.23
C MET A 73 8.89 -6.85 -8.33
N ALA A 74 7.75 -7.52 -8.43
CA ALA A 74 7.48 -8.73 -7.66
C ALA A 74 8.48 -9.86 -7.95
N LYS A 75 8.93 -10.00 -9.20
CA LYS A 75 9.92 -10.99 -9.61
C LYS A 75 11.33 -10.63 -9.13
N ASP A 76 11.74 -9.37 -9.28
CA ASP A 76 13.08 -8.87 -8.94
C ASP A 76 13.37 -8.95 -7.44
N TYR A 77 12.33 -8.79 -6.62
CA TYR A 77 12.44 -8.81 -5.16
C TYR A 77 12.01 -10.13 -4.52
N ARG A 78 11.77 -11.15 -5.33
CA ARG A 78 11.43 -12.50 -4.82
C ARG A 78 12.53 -13.03 -3.90
N GLY A 79 12.14 -13.57 -2.73
CA GLY A 79 13.08 -14.11 -1.74
C GLY A 79 13.76 -13.07 -0.86
N LYS A 80 13.39 -11.78 -1.00
CA LYS A 80 13.80 -10.69 -0.11
C LYS A 80 12.67 -10.37 0.88
N ASP A 81 12.95 -9.56 1.90
CA ASP A 81 11.93 -9.06 2.85
C ASP A 81 11.05 -8.00 2.17
N PHE A 82 10.44 -8.39 1.08
CA PHE A 82 9.57 -7.59 0.23
C PHE A 82 8.42 -8.43 -0.31
N GLN A 83 7.24 -7.83 -0.40
CA GLN A 83 6.07 -8.45 -1.01
C GLN A 83 5.24 -7.45 -1.82
N VAL A 84 4.53 -7.95 -2.81
CA VAL A 84 3.51 -7.22 -3.55
C VAL A 84 2.15 -7.81 -3.20
N LEU A 85 1.19 -6.95 -2.90
CA LEU A 85 -0.20 -7.31 -2.68
C LEU A 85 -1.09 -6.53 -3.66
N GLY A 86 -1.82 -7.23 -4.50
CA GLY A 86 -2.82 -6.64 -5.37
C GLY A 86 -4.19 -6.66 -4.72
N ILE A 87 -4.80 -5.50 -4.49
CA ILE A 87 -6.17 -5.40 -3.95
C ILE A 87 -7.09 -4.92 -5.06
N ALA A 88 -7.79 -5.87 -5.68
CA ALA A 88 -8.72 -5.58 -6.75
C ALA A 88 -10.02 -4.96 -6.18
N GLN A 89 -10.44 -3.87 -6.80
CA GLN A 89 -11.61 -3.11 -6.39
C GLN A 89 -12.88 -3.60 -7.11
N PRO A 90 -14.08 -3.47 -6.51
CA PRO A 90 -15.32 -3.99 -7.06
C PRO A 90 -15.91 -3.05 -8.14
N ILE A 91 -15.08 -2.60 -9.07
CA ILE A 91 -15.49 -1.89 -10.28
C ILE A 91 -15.85 -2.94 -11.34
N ASP A 92 -14.99 -3.96 -11.47
CA ASP A 92 -15.25 -5.13 -12.29
C ASP A 92 -15.69 -6.32 -11.42
N PRO A 93 -16.42 -7.30 -11.97
CA PRO A 93 -16.80 -8.49 -11.24
C PRO A 93 -15.59 -9.37 -10.88
N PRO A 94 -15.67 -10.20 -9.81
CA PRO A 94 -14.56 -11.06 -9.38
C PRO A 94 -14.04 -12.00 -10.46
N GLU A 95 -14.90 -12.42 -11.38
CA GLU A 95 -14.54 -13.29 -12.51
C GLU A 95 -13.55 -12.62 -13.44
N SER A 96 -13.71 -11.32 -13.69
CA SER A 96 -12.77 -10.53 -14.52
C SER A 96 -11.41 -10.42 -13.85
N VAL A 97 -11.37 -10.28 -12.53
CA VAL A 97 -10.11 -10.28 -11.75
C VAL A 97 -9.42 -11.64 -11.87
N ASN A 98 -10.15 -12.73 -11.65
CA ASN A 98 -9.64 -14.09 -11.78
C ASN A 98 -9.12 -14.38 -13.20
N GLN A 99 -9.83 -13.93 -14.23
CA GLN A 99 -9.41 -14.08 -15.61
C GLN A 99 -8.12 -13.34 -15.87
N TYR A 100 -8.02 -12.07 -15.46
CA TYR A 100 -6.83 -11.25 -15.63
C TYR A 100 -5.60 -11.87 -14.95
N VAL A 101 -5.75 -12.34 -13.71
CA VAL A 101 -4.66 -12.99 -12.96
C VAL A 101 -4.13 -14.21 -13.67
N ARG A 102 -5.00 -15.05 -14.25
CA ARG A 102 -4.60 -16.23 -15.01
C ARG A 102 -3.95 -15.87 -16.35
N GLU A 103 -4.55 -14.93 -17.07
CA GLU A 103 -4.10 -14.54 -18.42
C GLU A 103 -2.72 -13.89 -18.39
N TYR A 104 -2.48 -13.02 -17.44
CA TYR A 104 -1.19 -12.29 -17.32
C TYR A 104 -0.21 -12.92 -16.32
N GLY A 105 -0.60 -13.99 -15.64
CA GLY A 105 0.28 -14.73 -14.73
C GLY A 105 0.83 -13.88 -13.59
N LEU A 106 -0.03 -13.16 -12.85
CA LEU A 106 0.43 -12.28 -11.77
C LEU A 106 1.17 -13.07 -10.68
N PRO A 107 2.46 -12.78 -10.42
CA PRO A 107 3.31 -13.56 -9.51
C PRO A 107 3.23 -13.10 -8.06
N PHE A 108 2.13 -12.54 -7.63
CA PHE A 108 1.91 -12.01 -6.28
C PHE A 108 0.48 -12.27 -5.80
N THR A 109 0.27 -12.11 -4.50
CA THR A 109 -1.04 -12.32 -3.89
C THR A 109 -2.05 -11.28 -4.37
N VAL A 110 -3.20 -11.73 -4.85
CA VAL A 110 -4.31 -10.89 -5.27
C VAL A 110 -5.53 -11.17 -4.40
N MET A 111 -6.13 -10.11 -3.90
CA MET A 111 -7.35 -10.12 -3.10
C MET A 111 -8.43 -9.30 -3.77
N PHE A 112 -9.70 -9.60 -3.48
CA PHE A 112 -10.84 -8.83 -3.96
C PHE A 112 -11.50 -8.07 -2.81
N ASP A 113 -11.52 -6.74 -2.87
CA ASP A 113 -12.11 -5.87 -1.84
C ASP A 113 -13.57 -5.52 -2.18
N GLY A 114 -14.43 -6.54 -2.20
CA GLY A 114 -15.82 -6.43 -2.62
C GLY A 114 -16.66 -5.42 -1.85
N LYS A 115 -16.28 -5.09 -0.63
CA LYS A 115 -16.96 -4.09 0.23
C LYS A 115 -16.19 -2.78 0.35
N LYS A 116 -15.08 -2.62 -0.36
CA LYS A 116 -14.17 -1.45 -0.27
C LYS A 116 -13.62 -1.19 1.14
N THR A 117 -13.56 -2.21 1.98
CA THR A 117 -13.11 -2.07 3.38
C THR A 117 -11.63 -1.72 3.48
N ALA A 118 -10.78 -2.37 2.68
CA ALA A 118 -9.37 -2.04 2.62
C ALA A 118 -9.14 -0.67 1.96
N ALA A 119 -9.81 -0.37 0.86
CA ALA A 119 -9.71 0.93 0.20
C ALA A 119 -10.05 2.08 1.16
N GLN A 120 -11.12 1.94 1.94
CA GLN A 120 -11.52 2.92 2.95
C GLN A 120 -10.50 3.02 4.09
N ALA A 121 -10.00 1.89 4.60
CA ALA A 121 -9.01 1.87 5.67
C ALA A 121 -7.71 2.59 5.26
N PHE A 122 -7.25 2.38 4.03
CA PHE A 122 -6.06 3.06 3.49
C PHE A 122 -6.33 4.48 3.00
N GLY A 123 -7.58 4.94 3.04
CA GLY A 123 -7.97 6.29 2.59
C GLY A 123 -7.74 6.50 1.09
N THR A 124 -7.73 5.42 0.30
CA THR A 124 -7.58 5.50 -1.14
C THR A 124 -8.94 5.53 -1.83
N GLN A 125 -9.03 6.39 -2.84
CA GLN A 125 -10.19 6.45 -3.73
C GLN A 125 -9.73 5.98 -5.10
N VAL A 126 -10.18 4.80 -5.47
CA VAL A 126 -9.93 4.23 -6.81
C VAL A 126 -11.16 4.51 -7.65
N TYR A 127 -10.99 5.31 -8.69
CA TYR A 127 -12.01 5.67 -9.66
C TYR A 127 -11.72 5.04 -11.01
#